data_bd2d42a139a777909c70a7085d754cce
#
_entry.id   bd2d42a139a777909c70a7085d754cce
#
_cell.length_a   1.000
_cell.length_b   1.000
_cell.length_c   1.000
_cell.angle_alpha   90.00
_cell.angle_beta   90.00
_cell.angle_gamma   90.00
#
_symmetry.space_group_name_H-M   'P 1'
#
loop_
_entity.id
_entity.type
_entity.pdbx_description
1 polymer ?
#
loop_
_entity_poly.entity_id
_entity_poly.type
_entity_poly.pdbx_seq_one_letter_code
_entity_poly.pdbx_strand_id
1 'polypeptide(L)'
;MMFPAIRSGRRRSLVDRRHELTATRAGCGCCAPPMLGGGSGKNPLQTASTEGSSELRLTDFQPRSMLHVPITRVEKPAFPVIDVHTHLSWMSETRSGVSLGEAMTYFADPAELLPLMDRKGIRTMVNLTGGTGRGLEETIARFDAVAPGRFRTMTEPSFQLFAESDYPRLQAEAIEHAHRIGAAGLKLLKTLGLYLREGIDQGELVGVDDARFAPMWETCAALKMPVFIHTSDPEAFFLPGNNQNERYEELARHPDWSFYGPEYPSHRDLLAARDRVIARHPETTFVLMHVGNQAEDLATIANCMERHPNVHVDISARISELGRQPRMARRFFERYQDRILFGTDAVPAPYGNDVPQQLLGDELYEIYYRFLETEDEYFDYAPAAVPPQGRWSIYGVGLPHEILRKLYHDNAARLLGMDP
;
A
#
# COMPACT_ATOMS: atom_id res chain seq x y z
N MET A 1 -6.12 -3.23 -2.17
CA MET A 1 -6.09 -4.54 -1.52
C MET A 1 -7.50 -5.08 -1.43
N MET A 2 -7.72 -6.28 -1.87
CA MET A 2 -9.01 -6.94 -1.69
C MET A 2 -8.82 -8.01 -0.63
N PHE A 3 -9.68 -8.02 0.40
CA PHE A 3 -9.67 -9.07 1.41
C PHE A 3 -10.70 -10.14 1.06
N PRO A 4 -10.41 -11.44 1.23
CA PRO A 4 -11.38 -12.48 0.98
C PRO A 4 -12.54 -12.45 1.98
N ALA A 5 -13.73 -12.85 1.55
CA ALA A 5 -14.93 -12.91 2.37
C ALA A 5 -14.78 -13.92 3.53
N ILE A 6 -15.04 -13.48 4.76
CA ILE A 6 -14.98 -14.31 5.96
C ILE A 6 -16.17 -15.29 5.99
N ARG A 7 -15.87 -16.60 6.00
CA ARG A 7 -16.84 -17.61 6.46
C ARG A 7 -16.67 -17.81 7.96
N SER A 8 -17.74 -17.60 8.72
CA SER A 8 -17.80 -17.81 10.16
C SER A 8 -17.56 -19.30 10.49
N GLY A 9 -16.38 -19.64 10.98
CA GLY A 9 -16.00 -20.95 11.49
C GLY A 9 -15.81 -20.93 13.00
N ARG A 10 -16.49 -21.82 13.72
CA ARG A 10 -16.51 -21.96 15.17
C ARG A 10 -15.10 -22.16 15.75
N ARG A 11 -14.80 -21.42 16.81
CA ARG A 11 -13.59 -21.56 17.65
C ARG A 11 -13.46 -22.97 18.21
N ARG A 12 -12.31 -23.61 18.02
CA ARG A 12 -11.81 -24.69 18.89
C ARG A 12 -10.50 -24.19 19.49
N SER A 13 -10.45 -24.25 20.80
CA SER A 13 -9.28 -23.96 21.63
C SER A 13 -8.13 -24.92 21.32
N LEU A 14 -6.93 -24.43 21.15
CA LEU A 14 -5.70 -25.23 21.15
C LEU A 14 -4.77 -24.78 22.28
N VAL A 15 -4.44 -25.77 23.05
CA VAL A 15 -3.62 -25.80 24.26
C VAL A 15 -2.14 -25.56 23.94
N ASP A 16 -1.52 -24.83 24.85
CA ASP A 16 -0.10 -24.61 25.13
C ASP A 16 0.85 -25.73 24.73
N ARG A 17 1.92 -25.44 24.00
CA ARG A 17 3.20 -26.15 24.08
C ARG A 17 4.36 -25.17 23.92
N ARG A 18 5.00 -24.90 25.07
CA ARG A 18 6.34 -24.30 25.15
C ARG A 18 7.37 -25.32 24.67
N HIS A 19 8.30 -24.90 23.83
CA HIS A 19 9.57 -25.55 23.64
C HIS A 19 10.72 -24.57 23.93
N GLU A 20 11.46 -24.94 24.98
CA GLU A 20 12.73 -24.33 25.36
C GLU A 20 13.79 -24.59 24.29
N LEU A 21 14.53 -23.55 23.94
CA LEU A 21 15.78 -23.67 23.17
C LEU A 21 16.96 -23.33 24.08
N THR A 22 17.70 -24.35 24.39
CA THR A 22 19.00 -24.28 25.10
C THR A 22 20.10 -23.80 24.15
N ALA A 23 20.82 -22.77 24.59
CA ALA A 23 22.02 -22.28 23.93
C ALA A 23 23.22 -23.13 24.28
N THR A 24 23.98 -23.57 23.28
CA THR A 24 25.35 -24.08 23.46
C THR A 24 26.36 -23.17 22.77
N ARG A 25 27.29 -22.65 23.58
CA ARG A 25 28.51 -21.96 23.15
C ARG A 25 29.57 -22.96 22.75
N ALA A 26 30.30 -22.72 21.68
CA ALA A 26 31.68 -23.12 21.43
C ALA A 26 32.21 -22.24 20.28
N GLY A 27 33.33 -21.59 20.33
CA GLY A 27 34.62 -21.87 20.81
C GLY A 27 35.58 -21.40 19.76
N CYS A 28 36.35 -20.32 20.04
CA CYS A 28 37.32 -19.66 19.17
C CYS A 28 38.52 -20.58 18.88
N GLY A 29 39.03 -20.57 17.64
CA GLY A 29 40.29 -21.24 17.28
C GLY A 29 41.00 -20.51 16.15
N CYS A 30 42.10 -19.85 16.51
CA CYS A 30 42.96 -19.05 15.63
C CYS A 30 43.96 -19.89 14.82
N CYS A 31 44.25 -19.40 13.62
CA CYS A 31 45.52 -19.34 12.90
C CYS A 31 46.52 -20.49 12.83
N ALA A 32 46.81 -20.95 11.59
CA ALA A 32 48.18 -21.27 11.13
C ALA A 32 48.30 -21.22 9.58
N PRO A 33 49.47 -20.92 9.02
CA PRO A 33 49.65 -20.52 7.61
C PRO A 33 49.95 -21.70 6.67
N PRO A 34 50.01 -21.46 5.31
CA PRO A 34 49.92 -22.50 4.31
C PRO A 34 51.25 -23.12 3.92
N MET A 35 51.22 -24.41 3.63
CA MET A 35 52.32 -25.08 2.92
C MET A 35 51.93 -25.35 1.44
N LEU A 36 52.84 -25.02 0.59
CA LEU A 36 52.79 -25.23 -0.86
C LEU A 36 52.92 -26.72 -1.23
N GLY A 37 51.97 -27.24 -1.99
CA GLY A 37 52.05 -28.52 -2.63
C GLY A 37 51.33 -28.50 -3.94
N GLY A 38 52.07 -28.57 -5.09
CA GLY A 38 51.50 -28.60 -6.42
C GLY A 38 50.79 -29.90 -6.73
N GLY A 39 49.57 -29.77 -7.25
CA GLY A 39 48.80 -30.90 -7.78
C GLY A 39 47.82 -30.35 -8.83
N SER A 40 47.88 -30.89 -10.02
CA SER A 40 47.07 -30.57 -11.19
C SER A 40 45.55 -30.56 -10.86
N GLY A 41 44.96 -29.38 -10.77
CA GLY A 41 43.58 -29.19 -10.37
C GLY A 41 42.62 -29.59 -11.51
N LYS A 42 41.85 -30.62 -11.28
CA LYS A 42 40.60 -30.84 -12.01
C LYS A 42 39.55 -29.86 -11.44
N ASN A 43 38.92 -29.17 -12.38
CA ASN A 43 37.84 -28.23 -12.11
C ASN A 43 36.74 -28.87 -11.22
N PRO A 44 36.41 -28.34 -10.04
CA PRO A 44 35.43 -28.96 -9.13
C PRO A 44 33.99 -29.00 -9.63
N LEU A 45 33.72 -28.39 -10.82
CA LEU A 45 32.39 -28.38 -11.43
C LEU A 45 32.10 -29.65 -12.27
N GLN A 46 33.03 -30.63 -12.37
CA GLN A 46 32.84 -31.79 -13.21
C GLN A 46 32.68 -33.14 -12.50
N THR A 47 32.49 -33.17 -11.20
CA THR A 47 32.24 -34.42 -10.47
C THR A 47 31.03 -34.32 -9.52
N ALA A 48 29.92 -33.75 -9.98
CA ALA A 48 28.61 -34.10 -9.43
C ALA A 48 28.09 -35.28 -10.25
N SER A 49 28.23 -36.48 -9.70
CA SER A 49 27.67 -37.72 -10.21
C SER A 49 26.16 -37.57 -10.42
N THR A 50 25.66 -38.07 -11.51
CA THR A 50 24.30 -38.32 -11.93
C THR A 50 23.56 -39.23 -10.92
N GLU A 51 23.17 -38.66 -9.77
CA GLU A 51 22.13 -39.23 -8.94
C GLU A 51 21.03 -38.17 -8.81
N GLY A 52 19.93 -38.43 -9.55
CA GLY A 52 18.64 -37.73 -9.43
C GLY A 52 18.75 -36.20 -9.49
N SER A 53 18.81 -35.62 -10.69
CA SER A 53 18.54 -34.20 -10.84
C SER A 53 17.05 -33.93 -10.48
N SER A 54 16.77 -33.69 -9.21
CA SER A 54 15.51 -33.05 -8.85
C SER A 54 15.56 -31.68 -9.52
N GLU A 55 14.72 -31.44 -10.51
CA GLU A 55 14.60 -30.13 -11.12
C GLU A 55 14.33 -29.11 -10.01
N LEU A 56 15.20 -28.10 -9.88
CA LEU A 56 15.01 -27.01 -8.93
C LEU A 56 13.77 -26.21 -9.35
N ARG A 57 12.73 -26.24 -8.54
CA ARG A 57 11.52 -25.46 -8.82
C ARG A 57 11.81 -23.98 -8.61
N LEU A 58 11.16 -23.11 -9.37
CA LEU A 58 11.29 -21.66 -9.20
C LEU A 58 10.93 -21.21 -7.76
N THR A 59 9.95 -21.84 -7.14
CA THR A 59 9.55 -21.59 -5.75
C THR A 59 10.65 -21.91 -4.73
N ASP A 60 11.54 -22.84 -5.06
CA ASP A 60 12.63 -23.29 -4.20
C ASP A 60 13.94 -22.54 -4.49
N PHE A 61 13.96 -21.77 -5.59
CA PHE A 61 15.10 -20.94 -5.99
C PHE A 61 15.11 -19.64 -5.20
N GLN A 62 15.93 -19.59 -4.16
CA GLN A 62 16.09 -18.43 -3.27
C GLN A 62 17.58 -18.02 -3.19
N PRO A 63 18.11 -17.40 -4.26
CA PRO A 63 19.50 -16.99 -4.31
C PRO A 63 19.78 -15.92 -3.26
N ARG A 64 20.93 -16.04 -2.57
CA ARG A 64 21.43 -15.03 -1.67
C ARG A 64 22.43 -14.15 -2.40
N SER A 65 22.29 -12.84 -2.23
CA SER A 65 23.29 -11.92 -2.76
C SER A 65 24.65 -12.15 -2.10
N MET A 66 25.69 -12.09 -2.92
CA MET A 66 27.09 -12.09 -2.48
C MET A 66 27.68 -10.68 -2.41
N LEU A 67 26.86 -9.65 -2.56
CA LEU A 67 27.29 -8.25 -2.41
C LEU A 67 27.56 -7.94 -0.94
N HIS A 68 28.63 -7.22 -0.68
CA HIS A 68 28.97 -6.65 0.61
C HIS A 68 28.73 -5.14 0.56
N VAL A 69 27.49 -4.74 0.73
CA VAL A 69 27.05 -3.35 0.72
C VAL A 69 26.82 -2.82 2.12
N PRO A 70 26.97 -1.51 2.37
CA PRO A 70 26.61 -0.90 3.64
C PRO A 70 25.15 -1.17 4.01
N ILE A 71 24.90 -1.33 5.32
CA ILE A 71 23.56 -1.45 5.87
C ILE A 71 23.34 -0.34 6.87
N THR A 72 22.51 0.63 6.49
CA THR A 72 22.13 1.73 7.38
C THR A 72 20.79 1.41 8.05
N ARG A 73 20.76 1.44 9.37
CA ARG A 73 19.52 1.34 10.14
C ARG A 73 18.97 2.73 10.40
N VAL A 74 17.72 2.96 9.97
CA VAL A 74 16.98 4.19 10.24
C VAL A 74 15.78 3.83 11.11
N GLU A 75 16.02 3.75 12.42
CA GLU A 75 14.98 3.34 13.39
C GLU A 75 13.92 4.40 13.63
N LYS A 76 14.25 5.68 13.38
CA LYS A 76 13.34 6.82 13.48
C LYS A 76 13.57 7.76 12.30
N PRO A 77 12.52 8.41 11.79
CA PRO A 77 12.61 9.32 10.68
C PRO A 77 13.27 10.66 11.10
N ALA A 78 13.83 11.37 10.13
CA ALA A 78 14.41 12.70 10.34
C ALA A 78 13.39 13.75 10.85
N PHE A 79 12.12 13.56 10.57
CA PHE A 79 11.00 14.45 10.97
C PHE A 79 9.79 13.62 11.40
N PRO A 80 8.86 14.19 12.21
CA PRO A 80 7.59 13.52 12.50
C PRO A 80 6.84 13.13 11.22
N VAL A 81 6.20 11.97 11.23
CA VAL A 81 5.55 11.40 10.06
C VAL A 81 4.03 11.47 10.19
N ILE A 82 3.36 11.89 9.13
CA ILE A 82 1.94 11.63 8.90
C ILE A 82 1.87 10.53 7.85
N ASP A 83 1.47 9.32 8.26
CA ASP A 83 1.21 8.21 7.34
C ASP A 83 -0.21 8.34 6.81
N VAL A 84 -0.32 8.81 5.56
CA VAL A 84 -1.64 9.11 4.96
C VAL A 84 -2.36 7.87 4.43
N HIS A 85 -1.75 6.69 4.53
CA HIS A 85 -2.31 5.48 3.96
C HIS A 85 -2.15 4.28 4.88
N THR A 86 -3.13 4.09 5.75
CA THR A 86 -3.25 2.90 6.60
C THR A 86 -4.67 2.35 6.56
N HIS A 87 -4.82 1.06 6.88
CA HIS A 87 -6.10 0.37 6.95
C HIS A 87 -6.28 -0.24 8.34
N LEU A 88 -6.87 0.54 9.27
CA LEU A 88 -7.04 0.15 10.68
C LEU A 88 -8.38 -0.56 10.94
N SER A 89 -9.31 -0.43 9.99
CA SER A 89 -10.64 -1.02 10.02
C SER A 89 -11.10 -1.36 8.60
N TRP A 90 -12.20 -2.10 8.49
CA TRP A 90 -12.80 -2.45 7.20
C TRP A 90 -14.29 -2.66 7.34
N MET A 91 -15.11 -2.32 6.33
CA MET A 91 -16.50 -2.70 6.30
C MET A 91 -16.63 -4.23 6.26
N SER A 92 -17.41 -4.80 7.18
CA SER A 92 -17.50 -6.26 7.39
C SER A 92 -18.21 -6.98 6.26
N GLU A 93 -19.11 -6.29 5.54
CA GLU A 93 -19.85 -6.85 4.43
C GLU A 93 -19.22 -6.44 3.10
N THR A 94 -18.89 -7.43 2.28
CA THR A 94 -18.42 -7.23 0.90
C THR A 94 -19.16 -8.19 -0.03
N ARG A 95 -19.53 -7.71 -1.21
CA ARG A 95 -20.12 -8.51 -2.27
C ARG A 95 -19.37 -8.25 -3.58
N SER A 96 -18.79 -9.31 -4.13
CA SER A 96 -18.01 -9.23 -5.37
C SER A 96 -17.00 -8.06 -5.39
N GLY A 97 -16.33 -7.83 -4.25
CA GLY A 97 -15.34 -6.77 -4.12
C GLY A 97 -15.87 -5.37 -3.85
N VAL A 98 -17.16 -5.21 -3.70
CA VAL A 98 -17.81 -3.96 -3.31
C VAL A 98 -18.10 -4.00 -1.81
N SER A 99 -17.56 -3.03 -1.06
CA SER A 99 -17.88 -2.86 0.36
C SER A 99 -19.29 -2.29 0.52
N LEU A 100 -20.06 -2.90 1.40
CA LEU A 100 -21.49 -2.59 1.61
C LEU A 100 -21.80 -2.48 3.11
N GLY A 101 -22.94 -1.82 3.40
CA GLY A 101 -23.42 -1.71 4.76
C GLY A 101 -22.63 -0.73 5.63
N GLU A 102 -22.79 -0.86 6.94
CA GLU A 102 -22.18 0.05 7.92
C GLU A 102 -21.44 -0.70 9.04
N ALA A 103 -21.51 -2.02 9.05
CA ALA A 103 -20.85 -2.83 10.08
C ALA A 103 -19.33 -2.85 9.85
N MET A 104 -18.55 -2.63 10.90
CA MET A 104 -17.11 -2.50 10.85
C MET A 104 -16.38 -3.68 11.51
N THR A 105 -15.25 -4.05 10.94
CA THR A 105 -14.22 -4.91 11.56
C THR A 105 -13.00 -4.06 11.86
N TYR A 106 -12.46 -4.15 13.06
CA TYR A 106 -11.27 -3.43 13.49
C TYR A 106 -10.08 -4.37 13.61
N PHE A 107 -8.92 -3.97 13.12
CA PHE A 107 -7.70 -4.80 13.09
C PHE A 107 -6.76 -4.52 14.25
N ALA A 108 -6.85 -3.34 14.86
CA ALA A 108 -6.08 -2.98 16.03
C ALA A 108 -6.83 -1.93 16.87
N ASP A 109 -6.39 -1.80 18.12
CA ASP A 109 -6.83 -0.73 19.01
C ASP A 109 -5.79 0.40 19.10
N PRO A 110 -6.22 1.66 19.38
CA PRO A 110 -5.27 2.75 19.61
C PRO A 110 -4.19 2.43 20.65
N ALA A 111 -4.54 1.67 21.71
CA ALA A 111 -3.59 1.26 22.75
C ALA A 111 -2.45 0.38 22.22
N GLU A 112 -2.67 -0.37 21.14
CA GLU A 112 -1.66 -1.20 20.48
C GLU A 112 -0.82 -0.38 19.49
N LEU A 113 -1.46 0.60 18.82
CA LEU A 113 -0.84 1.43 17.78
C LEU A 113 0.04 2.56 18.34
N LEU A 114 -0.42 3.24 19.39
CA LEU A 114 0.28 4.40 19.94
C LEU A 114 1.73 4.12 20.36
N PRO A 115 2.06 2.99 21.02
CA PRO A 115 3.47 2.67 21.33
C PRO A 115 4.34 2.47 20.07
N LEU A 116 3.79 1.90 18.98
CA LEU A 116 4.50 1.78 17.70
C LEU A 116 4.72 3.17 17.10
N MET A 117 3.67 3.98 17.05
CA MET A 117 3.74 5.35 16.52
C MET A 117 4.82 6.16 17.23
N ASP A 118 4.89 6.09 18.56
CA ASP A 118 5.88 6.82 19.37
C ASP A 118 7.31 6.33 19.10
N ARG A 119 7.49 5.01 18.98
CA ARG A 119 8.82 4.45 18.65
C ARG A 119 9.29 4.83 17.26
N LYS A 120 8.38 4.87 16.29
CA LYS A 120 8.67 5.12 14.88
C LYS A 120 8.50 6.58 14.45
N GLY A 121 8.26 7.50 15.40
CA GLY A 121 8.12 8.94 15.10
C GLY A 121 6.89 9.27 14.26
N ILE A 122 5.85 8.41 14.30
CA ILE A 122 4.60 8.63 13.57
C ILE A 122 3.72 9.54 14.40
N ARG A 123 3.50 10.76 13.92
CA ARG A 123 2.61 11.74 14.55
C ARG A 123 1.15 11.34 14.36
N THR A 124 0.78 10.99 13.14
CA THR A 124 -0.61 10.70 12.77
C THR A 124 -0.67 9.53 11.78
N MET A 125 -1.61 8.62 12.00
CA MET A 125 -2.04 7.61 11.02
C MET A 125 -3.39 8.01 10.44
N VAL A 126 -3.53 7.96 9.11
CA VAL A 126 -4.80 8.19 8.43
C VAL A 126 -5.43 6.83 8.12
N ASN A 127 -6.53 6.51 8.79
CA ASN A 127 -7.32 5.33 8.48
C ASN A 127 -8.19 5.59 7.24
N LEU A 128 -7.82 5.00 6.12
CA LEU A 128 -8.52 5.21 4.85
C LEU A 128 -9.84 4.45 4.75
N THR A 129 -10.01 3.39 5.51
CA THR A 129 -11.20 2.50 5.46
C THR A 129 -12.05 2.65 6.71
N GLY A 130 -12.49 3.88 6.94
CA GLY A 130 -13.32 4.25 8.10
C GLY A 130 -14.78 3.88 7.99
N GLY A 131 -15.23 3.45 6.80
CA GLY A 131 -16.60 3.09 6.54
C GLY A 131 -17.53 4.27 6.22
N THR A 132 -18.82 4.06 6.38
CA THR A 132 -19.88 5.03 6.09
C THR A 132 -20.96 4.99 7.17
N GLY A 133 -21.78 6.04 7.28
CA GLY A 133 -22.90 6.12 8.22
C GLY A 133 -22.49 5.87 9.67
N ARG A 134 -23.22 4.99 10.36
CA ARG A 134 -22.92 4.63 11.74
C ARG A 134 -21.55 3.96 11.93
N GLY A 135 -21.10 3.17 10.95
CA GLY A 135 -19.77 2.56 11.01
C GLY A 135 -18.65 3.60 11.05
N LEU A 136 -18.81 4.68 10.30
CA LEU A 136 -17.89 5.83 10.34
C LEU A 136 -17.92 6.53 11.71
N GLU A 137 -19.12 6.76 12.29
CA GLU A 137 -19.25 7.35 13.63
C GLU A 137 -18.54 6.51 14.69
N GLU A 138 -18.71 5.19 14.65
CA GLU A 138 -18.05 4.24 15.55
C GLU A 138 -16.52 4.25 15.36
N THR A 139 -16.05 4.34 14.12
CA THR A 139 -14.61 4.38 13.79
C THR A 139 -13.96 5.66 14.29
N ILE A 140 -14.58 6.82 14.05
CA ILE A 140 -14.11 8.13 14.56
C ILE A 140 -14.09 8.13 16.09
N ALA A 141 -15.14 7.61 16.74
CA ALA A 141 -15.20 7.51 18.20
C ALA A 141 -14.09 6.61 18.75
N ARG A 142 -13.74 5.54 18.04
CA ARG A 142 -12.72 4.56 18.46
C ARG A 142 -11.29 5.07 18.32
N PHE A 143 -10.97 5.80 17.24
CA PHE A 143 -9.62 6.24 16.93
C PHE A 143 -9.42 7.72 17.17
N ASP A 144 -10.11 8.58 16.42
CA ASP A 144 -9.88 10.03 16.40
C ASP A 144 -10.20 10.66 17.76
N ALA A 145 -11.33 10.26 18.39
CA ALA A 145 -11.75 10.82 19.67
C ALA A 145 -10.93 10.30 20.87
N VAL A 146 -10.43 9.04 20.80
CA VAL A 146 -9.62 8.44 21.87
C VAL A 146 -8.22 9.07 21.94
N ALA A 147 -7.62 9.40 20.79
CA ALA A 147 -6.30 10.00 20.73
C ALA A 147 -6.27 11.15 19.70
N PRO A 148 -6.79 12.33 20.06
CA PRO A 148 -6.90 13.47 19.17
C PRO A 148 -5.56 13.84 18.53
N GLY A 149 -5.57 14.03 17.21
CA GLY A 149 -4.39 14.34 16.42
C GLY A 149 -3.48 13.14 16.09
N ARG A 150 -3.69 11.98 16.72
CA ARG A 150 -2.92 10.78 16.42
C ARG A 150 -3.56 9.94 15.32
N PHE A 151 -4.86 10.05 15.13
CA PHE A 151 -5.61 9.39 14.07
C PHE A 151 -6.48 10.37 13.32
N ARG A 152 -6.69 10.10 12.03
CA ARG A 152 -7.64 10.79 11.16
C ARG A 152 -8.34 9.73 10.32
N THR A 153 -9.66 9.75 10.31
CA THR A 153 -10.48 8.74 9.63
C THR A 153 -11.12 9.32 8.38
N MET A 154 -11.02 8.59 7.27
CA MET A 154 -11.69 8.89 6.00
C MET A 154 -13.04 8.19 5.93
N THR A 155 -14.00 8.80 5.22
CA THR A 155 -15.25 8.12 4.82
C THR A 155 -15.05 7.38 3.50
N GLU A 156 -15.96 6.45 3.22
CA GLU A 156 -16.05 5.71 1.95
C GLU A 156 -17.39 6.00 1.26
N PRO A 157 -17.55 5.74 -0.05
CA PRO A 157 -18.85 5.87 -0.71
C PRO A 157 -19.86 4.83 -0.21
N SER A 158 -21.12 5.24 -0.13
CA SER A 158 -22.25 4.38 0.28
C SER A 158 -22.79 3.57 -0.91
N PHE A 159 -22.01 2.59 -1.40
CA PHE A 159 -22.41 1.80 -2.57
C PHE A 159 -23.64 0.93 -2.37
N GLN A 160 -24.04 0.64 -1.13
CA GLN A 160 -25.34 -0.02 -0.86
C GLN A 160 -26.53 0.80 -1.38
N LEU A 161 -26.37 2.10 -1.60
CA LEU A 161 -27.40 2.98 -2.14
C LEU A 161 -27.32 3.13 -3.67
N PHE A 162 -26.35 2.49 -4.33
CA PHE A 162 -26.04 2.74 -5.76
C PHE A 162 -27.20 2.44 -6.70
N ALA A 163 -28.06 1.49 -6.36
CA ALA A 163 -29.25 1.14 -7.14
C ALA A 163 -30.43 2.12 -6.99
N GLU A 164 -30.36 3.04 -6.03
CA GLU A 164 -31.39 4.05 -5.83
C GLU A 164 -31.38 5.10 -6.93
N SER A 165 -32.55 5.48 -7.41
CA SER A 165 -32.66 6.45 -8.53
C SER A 165 -32.09 7.82 -8.24
N ASP A 166 -32.01 8.23 -6.98
CA ASP A 166 -31.45 9.50 -6.52
C ASP A 166 -30.10 9.32 -5.78
N TYR A 167 -29.38 8.23 -6.08
CA TYR A 167 -28.05 7.94 -5.53
C TYR A 167 -27.12 9.16 -5.54
N PRO A 168 -27.01 9.97 -6.61
CA PRO A 168 -26.14 11.14 -6.62
C PRO A 168 -26.40 12.11 -5.46
N ARG A 169 -27.67 12.36 -5.13
CA ARG A 169 -28.05 13.22 -4.01
C ARG A 169 -27.76 12.53 -2.66
N LEU A 170 -28.17 11.27 -2.52
CA LEU A 170 -27.94 10.50 -1.28
C LEU A 170 -26.46 10.39 -0.95
N GLN A 171 -25.61 10.20 -1.94
CA GLN A 171 -24.17 10.13 -1.76
C GLN A 171 -23.58 11.49 -1.33
N ALA A 172 -24.06 12.60 -1.91
CA ALA A 172 -23.65 13.94 -1.52
C ALA A 172 -24.02 14.22 -0.05
N GLU A 173 -25.26 13.90 0.36
CA GLU A 173 -25.73 14.04 1.73
C GLU A 173 -24.93 13.18 2.71
N ALA A 174 -24.55 11.96 2.32
CA ALA A 174 -23.68 11.09 3.14
C ALA A 174 -22.30 11.69 3.36
N ILE A 175 -21.71 12.34 2.35
CA ILE A 175 -20.42 13.04 2.48
C ILE A 175 -20.55 14.28 3.38
N GLU A 176 -21.63 15.07 3.24
CA GLU A 176 -21.88 16.20 4.11
C GLU A 176 -22.04 15.77 5.58
N HIS A 177 -22.72 14.64 5.81
CA HIS A 177 -22.83 14.04 7.14
C HIS A 177 -21.45 13.60 7.66
N ALA A 178 -20.69 12.89 6.86
CA ALA A 178 -19.33 12.45 7.20
C ALA A 178 -18.43 13.64 7.60
N HIS A 179 -18.49 14.73 6.85
CA HIS A 179 -17.75 15.95 7.17
C HIS A 179 -18.16 16.54 8.53
N ARG A 180 -19.48 16.62 8.79
CA ARG A 180 -19.99 17.17 10.08
C ARG A 180 -19.55 16.37 11.29
N ILE A 181 -19.38 15.06 11.16
CA ILE A 181 -18.91 14.18 12.26
C ILE A 181 -17.39 14.08 12.35
N GLY A 182 -16.64 14.73 11.45
CA GLY A 182 -15.19 14.86 11.53
C GLY A 182 -14.36 13.98 10.61
N ALA A 183 -14.97 13.36 9.59
CA ALA A 183 -14.21 12.64 8.57
C ALA A 183 -13.20 13.59 7.87
N ALA A 184 -11.97 13.12 7.70
CA ALA A 184 -10.86 13.92 7.18
C ALA A 184 -10.85 14.04 5.65
N GLY A 185 -11.60 13.20 4.94
CA GLY A 185 -11.68 13.15 3.48
C GLY A 185 -12.51 11.97 3.01
N LEU A 186 -12.55 11.78 1.70
CA LEU A 186 -13.22 10.66 1.05
C LEU A 186 -12.18 9.69 0.50
N LYS A 187 -12.32 8.40 0.78
CA LYS A 187 -11.52 7.32 0.18
C LYS A 187 -12.34 6.52 -0.82
N LEU A 188 -11.82 6.39 -2.02
CA LEU A 188 -12.28 5.38 -2.97
C LEU A 188 -11.26 4.25 -3.05
N LEU A 189 -11.74 3.04 -2.84
CA LEU A 189 -11.03 1.82 -3.17
C LEU A 189 -11.06 1.59 -4.69
N LYS A 190 -10.30 0.62 -5.20
CA LYS A 190 -10.30 0.24 -6.63
C LYS A 190 -11.62 -0.40 -7.10
N THR A 191 -12.73 0.05 -6.52
CA THR A 191 -14.07 -0.51 -6.76
C THR A 191 -14.61 -0.10 -8.13
N LEU A 192 -14.37 1.16 -8.52
CA LEU A 192 -14.91 1.72 -9.75
C LEU A 192 -14.10 1.28 -10.96
N GLY A 193 -14.79 0.70 -11.92
CA GLY A 193 -14.22 0.15 -13.14
C GLY A 193 -13.74 -1.30 -13.03
N LEU A 194 -13.62 -1.86 -11.80
CA LEU A 194 -13.17 -3.24 -11.59
C LEU A 194 -14.19 -4.14 -10.91
N TYR A 195 -15.03 -3.59 -10.04
CA TYR A 195 -15.94 -4.42 -9.22
C TYR A 195 -17.38 -3.95 -9.24
N LEU A 196 -17.63 -2.63 -9.08
CA LEU A 196 -18.99 -2.11 -9.05
C LEU A 196 -19.66 -2.28 -10.41
N ARG A 197 -20.84 -2.87 -10.40
CA ARG A 197 -21.69 -3.05 -11.58
C ARG A 197 -23.02 -2.33 -11.39
N GLU A 198 -23.79 -2.19 -12.47
CA GLU A 198 -25.07 -1.48 -12.47
C GLU A 198 -26.06 -1.98 -11.40
N GLY A 199 -26.09 -3.28 -11.12
CA GLY A 199 -26.86 -3.90 -10.03
C GLY A 199 -25.98 -4.25 -8.81
N ILE A 200 -24.90 -3.48 -8.56
CA ILE A 200 -23.87 -3.69 -7.52
C ILE A 200 -22.91 -4.83 -7.89
N ASP A 201 -23.41 -6.05 -8.09
CA ASP A 201 -22.62 -7.25 -8.45
C ASP A 201 -23.02 -7.87 -9.79
N GLN A 202 -23.96 -7.26 -10.50
CA GLN A 202 -24.50 -7.74 -11.79
C GLN A 202 -24.58 -6.60 -12.81
N GLY A 203 -24.56 -6.96 -14.09
CA GLY A 203 -24.61 -6.01 -15.21
C GLY A 203 -23.23 -5.50 -15.61
N GLU A 204 -23.20 -4.37 -16.33
CA GLU A 204 -21.98 -3.74 -16.81
C GLU A 204 -21.17 -3.12 -15.67
N LEU A 205 -19.84 -3.08 -15.82
CA LEU A 205 -18.95 -2.39 -14.89
C LEU A 205 -19.18 -0.88 -14.93
N VAL A 206 -19.19 -0.25 -13.76
CA VAL A 206 -19.39 1.19 -13.61
C VAL A 206 -18.02 1.88 -13.47
N GLY A 207 -17.69 2.73 -14.43
CA GLY A 207 -16.43 3.46 -14.46
C GLY A 207 -16.38 4.61 -13.44
N VAL A 208 -15.18 5.02 -13.07
CA VAL A 208 -14.98 6.14 -12.14
C VAL A 208 -15.51 7.48 -12.69
N ASP A 209 -15.60 7.62 -13.99
CA ASP A 209 -16.08 8.81 -14.70
C ASP A 209 -17.58 8.79 -15.03
N ASP A 210 -18.33 7.84 -14.44
CA ASP A 210 -19.80 7.84 -14.51
C ASP A 210 -20.38 9.12 -13.92
N ALA A 211 -21.34 9.70 -14.64
CA ALA A 211 -21.93 10.99 -14.27
C ALA A 211 -22.64 10.99 -12.90
N ARG A 212 -23.07 9.82 -12.42
CA ARG A 212 -23.72 9.67 -11.10
C ARG A 212 -22.79 10.03 -9.95
N PHE A 213 -21.47 10.01 -10.16
CA PHE A 213 -20.48 10.39 -9.16
C PHE A 213 -20.13 11.87 -9.16
N ALA A 214 -20.58 12.68 -10.14
CA ALA A 214 -20.22 14.10 -10.20
C ALA A 214 -20.57 14.88 -8.91
N PRO A 215 -21.77 14.74 -8.31
CA PRO A 215 -22.08 15.41 -7.04
C PRO A 215 -21.17 15.01 -5.88
N MET A 216 -20.65 13.79 -5.87
CA MET A 216 -19.69 13.32 -4.86
C MET A 216 -18.40 14.14 -4.91
N TRP A 217 -17.84 14.37 -6.10
CA TRP A 217 -16.64 15.19 -6.29
C TRP A 217 -16.88 16.65 -5.96
N GLU A 218 -17.99 17.20 -6.40
CA GLU A 218 -18.40 18.59 -6.17
C GLU A 218 -18.62 18.88 -4.69
N THR A 219 -19.25 17.97 -3.97
CA THR A 219 -19.44 18.07 -2.51
C THR A 219 -18.12 18.06 -1.77
N CYS A 220 -17.19 17.17 -2.15
CA CYS A 220 -15.85 17.15 -1.57
C CYS A 220 -15.11 18.47 -1.81
N ALA A 221 -15.21 19.05 -2.98
CA ALA A 221 -14.62 20.36 -3.29
C ALA A 221 -15.21 21.48 -2.41
N ALA A 222 -16.55 21.55 -2.32
CA ALA A 222 -17.26 22.57 -1.51
C ALA A 222 -16.88 22.50 -0.02
N LEU A 223 -16.68 21.30 0.50
CA LEU A 223 -16.30 21.04 1.88
C LEU A 223 -14.78 21.07 2.11
N LYS A 224 -13.97 21.24 1.07
CA LYS A 224 -12.50 21.14 1.09
C LYS A 224 -12.02 19.80 1.63
N MET A 225 -12.75 18.74 1.40
CA MET A 225 -12.38 17.37 1.73
C MET A 225 -11.52 16.79 0.60
N PRO A 226 -10.28 16.36 0.86
CA PRO A 226 -9.48 15.69 -0.16
C PRO A 226 -10.07 14.33 -0.51
N VAL A 227 -9.94 13.94 -1.78
CA VAL A 227 -10.39 12.65 -2.30
C VAL A 227 -9.17 11.76 -2.53
N PHE A 228 -9.04 10.71 -1.73
CA PHE A 228 -8.02 9.68 -1.86
C PHE A 228 -8.53 8.58 -2.77
N ILE A 229 -7.99 8.52 -3.98
CA ILE A 229 -8.54 7.67 -5.02
C ILE A 229 -7.56 6.59 -5.46
N HIS A 230 -7.99 5.34 -5.32
CA HIS A 230 -7.32 4.16 -5.85
C HIS A 230 -8.01 3.76 -7.15
N THR A 231 -7.37 3.98 -8.29
CA THR A 231 -7.87 3.57 -9.62
C THR A 231 -6.86 2.66 -10.27
N SER A 232 -7.30 1.51 -10.77
CA SER A 232 -6.42 0.51 -11.37
C SER A 232 -5.51 -0.20 -10.34
N ASP A 233 -4.52 -0.93 -10.83
CA ASP A 233 -3.44 -1.63 -10.11
C ASP A 233 -2.17 -1.61 -10.98
N PRO A 234 -1.02 -2.17 -10.54
CA PRO A 234 0.16 -2.29 -11.39
C PRO A 234 -0.16 -2.89 -12.76
N GLU A 235 0.46 -2.38 -13.82
CA GLU A 235 0.18 -2.79 -15.20
C GLU A 235 0.26 -4.31 -15.39
N ALA A 236 1.19 -4.97 -14.68
CA ALA A 236 1.35 -6.42 -14.72
C ALA A 236 0.10 -7.22 -14.32
N PHE A 237 -0.83 -6.63 -13.55
CA PHE A 237 -2.09 -7.28 -13.15
C PHE A 237 -3.09 -7.38 -14.31
N PHE A 238 -2.87 -6.62 -15.37
CA PHE A 238 -3.69 -6.60 -16.60
C PHE A 238 -3.04 -7.38 -17.74
N LEU A 239 -1.89 -8.01 -17.49
CA LEU A 239 -1.15 -8.81 -18.47
C LEU A 239 -1.32 -10.31 -18.18
N PRO A 240 -1.08 -11.19 -19.17
CA PRO A 240 -1.15 -12.63 -18.95
C PRO A 240 -0.27 -13.08 -17.77
N GLY A 241 -0.82 -13.91 -16.87
CA GLY A 241 -0.10 -14.55 -15.78
C GLY A 241 0.80 -15.69 -16.29
N ASN A 242 1.89 -15.36 -16.94
CA ASN A 242 2.83 -16.32 -17.53
C ASN A 242 4.28 -16.04 -17.09
N ASN A 243 5.24 -16.76 -17.67
CA ASN A 243 6.67 -16.66 -17.37
C ASN A 243 7.35 -15.33 -17.74
N GLN A 244 6.64 -14.39 -18.34
CA GLN A 244 7.11 -13.05 -18.66
C GLN A 244 6.51 -11.98 -17.73
N ASN A 245 5.54 -12.35 -16.89
CA ASN A 245 4.90 -11.43 -15.94
C ASN A 245 5.77 -11.28 -14.70
N GLU A 246 6.29 -10.09 -14.44
CA GLU A 246 7.16 -9.85 -13.27
C GLU A 246 6.46 -10.04 -11.92
N ARG A 247 5.12 -9.99 -11.91
CA ARG A 247 4.27 -10.19 -10.73
C ARG A 247 3.66 -11.60 -10.66
N TYR A 248 4.20 -12.56 -11.42
CA TYR A 248 3.65 -13.91 -11.50
C TYR A 248 3.46 -14.59 -10.14
N GLU A 249 4.46 -14.53 -9.24
CA GLU A 249 4.37 -15.17 -7.93
C GLU A 249 3.32 -14.51 -7.00
N GLU A 250 3.14 -13.20 -7.12
CA GLU A 250 2.11 -12.44 -6.43
C GLU A 250 0.73 -12.83 -6.93
N LEU A 251 0.51 -12.80 -8.24
CA LEU A 251 -0.75 -13.17 -8.86
C LEU A 251 -1.09 -14.66 -8.71
N ALA A 252 -0.10 -15.54 -8.60
CA ALA A 252 -0.31 -16.95 -8.32
C ALA A 252 -0.82 -17.18 -6.87
N ARG A 253 -0.42 -16.32 -5.92
CA ARG A 253 -0.93 -16.33 -4.54
C ARG A 253 -2.28 -15.63 -4.39
N HIS A 254 -2.52 -14.63 -5.23
CA HIS A 254 -3.72 -13.79 -5.24
C HIS A 254 -4.35 -13.77 -6.64
N PRO A 255 -4.93 -14.89 -7.13
CA PRO A 255 -5.49 -14.97 -8.47
C PRO A 255 -6.67 -14.01 -8.71
N ASP A 256 -7.34 -13.59 -7.65
CA ASP A 256 -8.40 -12.57 -7.65
C ASP A 256 -7.90 -11.14 -7.89
N TRP A 257 -6.57 -10.93 -7.91
CA TRP A 257 -5.95 -9.65 -8.26
C TRP A 257 -5.60 -9.55 -9.76
N SER A 258 -5.79 -10.63 -10.52
CA SER A 258 -5.61 -10.59 -11.96
C SER A 258 -6.84 -9.98 -12.64
N PHE A 259 -6.60 -8.94 -13.42
CA PHE A 259 -7.61 -8.26 -14.25
C PHE A 259 -7.34 -8.49 -15.75
N TYR A 260 -6.65 -9.57 -16.07
CA TYR A 260 -6.39 -9.96 -17.45
C TYR A 260 -7.60 -10.70 -18.03
N GLY A 261 -8.28 -10.09 -18.99
CA GLY A 261 -9.43 -10.69 -19.67
C GLY A 261 -10.34 -9.64 -20.30
N PRO A 262 -11.23 -10.06 -21.22
CA PRO A 262 -12.15 -9.13 -21.89
C PRO A 262 -13.23 -8.57 -20.97
N GLU A 263 -13.41 -9.12 -19.78
CA GLU A 263 -14.37 -8.70 -18.76
C GLU A 263 -13.93 -7.45 -17.99
N TYR A 264 -12.65 -7.06 -18.11
CA TYR A 264 -12.10 -5.88 -17.45
C TYR A 264 -11.65 -4.82 -18.45
N PRO A 265 -11.78 -3.52 -18.13
CA PRO A 265 -11.12 -2.46 -18.87
C PRO A 265 -9.59 -2.62 -18.79
N SER A 266 -8.87 -2.13 -19.79
CA SER A 266 -7.42 -2.11 -19.71
C SER A 266 -6.93 -1.16 -18.61
N HIS A 267 -5.72 -1.38 -18.10
CA HIS A 267 -5.03 -0.46 -17.20
C HIS A 267 -5.09 0.99 -17.72
N ARG A 268 -4.78 1.18 -19.00
CA ARG A 268 -4.81 2.49 -19.66
C ARG A 268 -6.20 3.13 -19.67
N ASP A 269 -7.26 2.35 -19.91
CA ASP A 269 -8.63 2.89 -19.97
C ASP A 269 -9.10 3.33 -18.58
N LEU A 270 -8.76 2.58 -17.54
CA LEU A 270 -9.05 2.96 -16.16
C LEU A 270 -8.38 4.27 -15.77
N LEU A 271 -7.08 4.42 -16.08
CA LEU A 271 -6.36 5.66 -15.81
C LEU A 271 -6.89 6.84 -16.64
N ALA A 272 -7.26 6.61 -17.89
CA ALA A 272 -7.88 7.64 -18.72
C ALA A 272 -9.25 8.09 -18.18
N ALA A 273 -10.05 7.16 -17.63
CA ALA A 273 -11.31 7.48 -16.96
C ALA A 273 -11.07 8.37 -15.72
N ARG A 274 -10.10 8.02 -14.88
CA ARG A 274 -9.67 8.83 -13.74
C ARG A 274 -9.24 10.24 -14.17
N ASP A 275 -8.40 10.33 -15.18
CA ASP A 275 -7.88 11.61 -15.66
C ASP A 275 -9.01 12.51 -16.22
N ARG A 276 -10.07 11.92 -16.79
CA ARG A 276 -11.28 12.67 -17.19
C ARG A 276 -12.03 13.24 -15.98
N VAL A 277 -12.12 12.50 -14.88
CA VAL A 277 -12.71 13.01 -13.62
C VAL A 277 -11.91 14.19 -13.11
N ILE A 278 -10.61 14.05 -12.99
CA ILE A 278 -9.71 15.10 -12.50
C ILE A 278 -9.85 16.39 -13.34
N ALA A 279 -9.89 16.23 -14.65
CA ALA A 279 -10.02 17.37 -15.56
C ALA A 279 -11.39 18.08 -15.47
N ARG A 280 -12.46 17.33 -15.18
CA ARG A 280 -13.81 17.90 -15.02
C ARG A 280 -14.03 18.58 -13.66
N HIS A 281 -13.25 18.20 -12.65
CA HIS A 281 -13.41 18.67 -11.26
C HIS A 281 -12.13 19.34 -10.74
N PRO A 282 -11.70 20.48 -11.33
CA PRO A 282 -10.44 21.14 -10.97
C PRO A 282 -10.43 21.71 -9.55
N GLU A 283 -11.60 21.95 -8.95
CA GLU A 283 -11.74 22.45 -7.58
C GLU A 283 -11.64 21.33 -6.53
N THR A 284 -11.75 20.07 -6.94
CA THR A 284 -11.60 18.90 -6.06
C THR A 284 -10.13 18.55 -5.93
N THR A 285 -9.63 18.45 -4.71
CA THR A 285 -8.26 17.98 -4.46
C THR A 285 -8.22 16.47 -4.49
N PHE A 286 -7.45 15.90 -5.42
CA PHE A 286 -7.27 14.46 -5.56
C PHE A 286 -5.90 14.01 -5.04
N VAL A 287 -5.87 12.93 -4.27
CA VAL A 287 -4.66 12.20 -3.90
C VAL A 287 -4.71 10.85 -4.61
N LEU A 288 -3.88 10.68 -5.62
CA LEU A 288 -3.79 9.44 -6.38
C LEU A 288 -2.92 8.45 -5.62
N MET A 289 -3.55 7.38 -5.15
CA MET A 289 -2.89 6.34 -4.36
C MET A 289 -1.83 5.60 -5.17
N HIS A 290 -0.77 5.13 -4.49
CA HIS A 290 0.24 4.26 -5.08
C HIS A 290 0.97 4.89 -6.28
N VAL A 291 1.37 6.17 -6.16
CA VAL A 291 1.93 6.96 -7.28
C VAL A 291 0.97 6.97 -8.49
N GLY A 292 -0.34 7.01 -8.19
CA GLY A 292 -1.40 6.94 -9.20
C GLY A 292 -1.48 5.62 -9.96
N ASN A 293 -0.95 4.54 -9.38
CA ASN A 293 -0.74 3.24 -10.04
C ASN A 293 0.04 3.33 -11.36
N GLN A 294 1.05 4.20 -11.37
CA GLN A 294 1.99 4.43 -12.47
C GLN A 294 3.43 4.55 -11.97
N ALA A 295 3.76 3.82 -10.89
CA ALA A 295 5.12 3.82 -10.34
C ALA A 295 6.14 3.23 -11.33
N GLU A 296 5.70 2.41 -12.25
CA GLU A 296 6.49 1.84 -13.36
C GLU A 296 6.79 2.89 -14.46
N ASP A 297 5.93 3.92 -14.60
CA ASP A 297 6.07 5.01 -15.58
C ASP A 297 5.93 6.38 -14.93
N LEU A 298 7.01 6.83 -14.29
CA LEU A 298 7.06 8.14 -13.63
C LEU A 298 6.89 9.32 -14.60
N ALA A 299 7.13 9.13 -15.89
CA ALA A 299 6.91 10.19 -16.88
C ALA A 299 5.42 10.46 -17.10
N THR A 300 4.62 9.41 -17.15
CA THR A 300 3.17 9.55 -17.36
C THR A 300 2.49 10.16 -16.15
N ILE A 301 2.80 9.74 -14.91
CA ILE A 301 2.23 10.38 -13.72
C ILE A 301 2.74 11.83 -13.56
N ALA A 302 3.99 12.12 -13.90
CA ALA A 302 4.51 13.48 -13.93
C ALA A 302 3.70 14.38 -14.86
N ASN A 303 3.40 13.93 -16.08
CA ASN A 303 2.57 14.65 -17.04
C ASN A 303 1.13 14.88 -16.51
N CYS A 304 0.57 13.93 -15.76
CA CYS A 304 -0.73 14.11 -15.11
C CYS A 304 -0.65 15.24 -14.07
N MET A 305 0.35 15.20 -13.19
CA MET A 305 0.55 16.22 -12.14
C MET A 305 0.84 17.61 -12.72
N GLU A 306 1.50 17.72 -13.88
CA GLU A 306 1.74 19.01 -14.54
C GLU A 306 0.48 19.62 -15.11
N ARG A 307 -0.38 18.80 -15.72
CA ARG A 307 -1.66 19.26 -16.26
C ARG A 307 -2.69 19.62 -15.20
N HIS A 308 -2.58 19.00 -14.01
CA HIS A 308 -3.59 19.08 -12.97
C HIS A 308 -2.96 19.50 -11.63
N PRO A 309 -3.01 20.80 -11.29
CA PRO A 309 -2.41 21.32 -10.06
C PRO A 309 -3.13 20.84 -8.78
N ASN A 310 -4.37 20.37 -8.91
CA ASN A 310 -5.19 19.80 -7.84
C ASN A 310 -4.86 18.31 -7.52
N VAL A 311 -3.84 17.75 -8.17
CA VAL A 311 -3.40 16.36 -7.98
C VAL A 311 -2.20 16.27 -7.05
N HIS A 312 -2.31 15.38 -6.07
CA HIS A 312 -1.23 14.89 -5.21
C HIS A 312 -1.09 13.37 -5.43
N VAL A 313 0.02 12.80 -4.98
CA VAL A 313 0.23 11.34 -4.98
C VAL A 313 0.76 10.90 -3.62
N ASP A 314 0.51 9.64 -3.24
CA ASP A 314 1.25 8.99 -2.17
C ASP A 314 2.21 7.92 -2.71
N ILE A 315 3.13 7.45 -1.87
CA ILE A 315 4.14 6.45 -2.25
C ILE A 315 3.82 5.04 -1.72
N SER A 316 2.65 4.87 -1.14
CA SER A 316 2.27 3.66 -0.44
C SER A 316 2.40 2.41 -1.31
N ALA A 317 2.97 1.36 -0.75
CA ALA A 317 3.22 0.06 -1.40
C ALA A 317 3.96 0.14 -2.76
N ARG A 318 4.73 1.23 -3.04
CA ARG A 318 5.42 1.43 -4.33
C ARG A 318 6.92 1.71 -4.19
N ILE A 319 7.49 1.54 -3.00
CA ILE A 319 8.94 1.65 -2.85
C ILE A 319 9.69 0.56 -3.61
N SER A 320 9.04 -0.56 -3.90
CA SER A 320 9.58 -1.64 -4.72
C SER A 320 9.82 -1.23 -6.17
N GLU A 321 8.94 -0.41 -6.77
CA GLU A 321 9.13 0.14 -8.12
C GLU A 321 10.05 1.36 -8.11
N LEU A 322 9.81 2.28 -7.17
CA LEU A 322 10.60 3.50 -7.03
C LEU A 322 12.08 3.20 -6.76
N GLY A 323 12.35 2.20 -5.91
CA GLY A 323 13.71 1.81 -5.54
C GLY A 323 14.45 1.03 -6.62
N ARG A 324 13.77 0.45 -7.62
CA ARG A 324 14.41 -0.12 -8.82
C ARG A 324 14.85 0.95 -9.83
N GLN A 325 14.35 2.19 -9.69
CA GLN A 325 14.69 3.33 -10.54
C GLN A 325 15.09 4.57 -9.70
N PRO A 326 16.05 4.45 -8.76
CA PRO A 326 16.29 5.46 -7.72
C PRO A 326 16.63 6.84 -8.27
N ARG A 327 17.33 6.91 -9.40
CA ARG A 327 17.70 8.20 -10.04
C ARG A 327 16.48 8.92 -10.63
N MET A 328 15.53 8.18 -11.21
CA MET A 328 14.27 8.73 -11.71
C MET A 328 13.37 9.13 -10.55
N ALA A 329 13.23 8.24 -9.55
CA ALA A 329 12.47 8.49 -8.35
C ALA A 329 12.96 9.75 -7.61
N ARG A 330 14.29 9.90 -7.39
CA ARG A 330 14.84 11.10 -6.76
C ARG A 330 14.46 12.38 -7.52
N ARG A 331 14.60 12.41 -8.85
CA ARG A 331 14.19 13.57 -9.66
C ARG A 331 12.69 13.84 -9.59
N PHE A 332 11.87 12.80 -9.49
CA PHE A 332 10.42 12.92 -9.32
C PHE A 332 10.10 13.54 -7.95
N PHE A 333 10.72 13.08 -6.87
CA PHE A 333 10.58 13.67 -5.53
C PHE A 333 11.03 15.14 -5.50
N GLU A 334 12.17 15.45 -6.07
CA GLU A 334 12.70 16.82 -6.13
C GLU A 334 11.77 17.78 -6.88
N ARG A 335 11.20 17.34 -8.02
CA ARG A 335 10.34 18.16 -8.87
C ARG A 335 8.96 18.39 -8.26
N TYR A 336 8.36 17.35 -7.64
CA TYR A 336 7.00 17.37 -7.12
C TYR A 336 6.95 17.39 -5.59
N GLN A 337 8.00 17.84 -4.93
CA GLN A 337 8.20 17.80 -3.48
C GLN A 337 7.06 18.36 -2.64
N ASP A 338 6.24 19.26 -3.19
CA ASP A 338 5.10 19.91 -2.50
C ASP A 338 3.78 19.15 -2.67
N ARG A 339 3.78 18.06 -3.43
CA ARG A 339 2.58 17.29 -3.79
C ARG A 339 2.71 15.77 -3.65
N ILE A 340 3.80 15.31 -3.04
CA ILE A 340 4.00 13.90 -2.71
C ILE A 340 3.80 13.71 -1.22
N LEU A 341 3.08 12.66 -0.84
CA LEU A 341 2.72 12.33 0.54
C LEU A 341 3.37 11.01 0.96
N PHE A 342 3.76 10.91 2.21
CA PHE A 342 4.20 9.66 2.81
C PHE A 342 2.99 8.79 3.12
N GLY A 343 3.01 7.55 2.65
CA GLY A 343 2.03 6.52 2.94
C GLY A 343 2.66 5.14 2.85
N THR A 344 2.18 4.19 3.62
CA THR A 344 2.71 2.82 3.65
C THR A 344 1.77 1.78 3.07
N ASP A 345 0.47 2.00 3.10
CA ASP A 345 -0.59 1.00 2.85
C ASP A 345 -0.62 -0.09 3.95
N ALA A 346 -0.19 0.31 5.17
CA ALA A 346 -0.03 -0.62 6.27
C ALA A 346 -1.36 -1.15 6.81
N VAL A 347 -1.37 -2.45 7.07
CA VAL A 347 -2.49 -3.17 7.70
C VAL A 347 -1.98 -3.84 8.98
N PRO A 348 -2.61 -3.61 10.15
CA PRO A 348 -2.24 -4.30 11.39
C PRO A 348 -2.59 -5.78 11.31
N ALA A 349 -1.67 -6.65 11.76
CA ALA A 349 -1.84 -8.09 11.96
C ALA A 349 -2.40 -8.88 10.75
N PRO A 350 -2.21 -10.19 10.70
CA PRO A 350 -2.80 -11.00 9.64
C PRO A 350 -4.33 -10.99 9.75
N TYR A 351 -4.98 -10.77 8.63
CA TYR A 351 -6.41 -10.86 8.47
C TYR A 351 -6.75 -12.28 8.01
N GLY A 352 -7.41 -13.05 8.87
CA GLY A 352 -7.62 -14.47 8.61
C GLY A 352 -6.31 -15.26 8.59
N ASN A 353 -6.04 -15.96 7.49
CA ASN A 353 -4.79 -16.72 7.29
C ASN A 353 -3.75 -15.98 6.43
N ASP A 354 -4.10 -14.80 5.91
CA ASP A 354 -3.24 -14.06 5.01
C ASP A 354 -2.40 -13.03 5.77
N VAL A 355 -1.12 -12.95 5.43
CA VAL A 355 -0.23 -11.90 5.92
C VAL A 355 -0.30 -10.75 4.92
N PRO A 356 -0.67 -9.52 5.36
CA PRO A 356 -0.67 -8.36 4.48
C PRO A 356 0.69 -8.12 3.85
N GLN A 357 0.73 -7.67 2.60
CA GLN A 357 1.98 -7.31 1.93
C GLN A 357 2.71 -6.16 2.65
N GLN A 358 1.93 -5.24 3.23
CA GLN A 358 2.41 -4.12 4.04
C GLN A 358 1.99 -4.35 5.49
N LEU A 359 2.55 -5.41 6.11
CA LEU A 359 2.26 -5.71 7.52
C LEU A 359 2.76 -4.56 8.41
N LEU A 360 1.83 -3.95 9.16
CA LEU A 360 2.15 -2.88 10.10
C LEU A 360 3.12 -3.36 11.18
N GLY A 361 4.26 -2.70 11.31
CA GLY A 361 5.27 -3.03 12.29
C GLY A 361 6.51 -2.14 12.20
N ASP A 362 7.40 -2.29 13.18
CA ASP A 362 8.64 -1.51 13.24
C ASP A 362 9.47 -1.62 11.96
N GLU A 363 9.63 -2.84 11.43
CA GLU A 363 10.49 -3.13 10.29
C GLU A 363 9.96 -2.51 8.98
N LEU A 364 8.63 -2.46 8.79
CA LEU A 364 8.04 -1.80 7.63
C LEU A 364 8.46 -0.33 7.57
N TYR A 365 8.32 0.41 8.69
CA TYR A 365 8.69 1.81 8.73
C TYR A 365 10.20 2.02 8.58
N GLU A 366 11.04 1.17 9.18
CA GLU A 366 12.50 1.23 9.03
C GLU A 366 12.94 1.07 7.58
N ILE A 367 12.28 0.18 6.82
CA ILE A 367 12.53 0.00 5.38
C ILE A 367 12.15 1.26 4.58
N TYR A 368 10.99 1.87 4.86
CA TYR A 368 10.58 3.12 4.21
C TYR A 368 11.53 4.27 4.53
N TYR A 369 11.95 4.41 5.80
CA TYR A 369 12.90 5.45 6.19
C TYR A 369 14.27 5.23 5.55
N ARG A 370 14.77 3.99 5.54
CA ARG A 370 16.00 3.62 4.86
C ARG A 370 15.93 3.96 3.37
N PHE A 371 14.82 3.64 2.71
CA PHE A 371 14.62 3.97 1.30
C PHE A 371 14.69 5.48 1.03
N LEU A 372 14.06 6.30 1.88
CA LEU A 372 13.96 7.73 1.66
C LEU A 372 15.20 8.51 2.10
N GLU A 373 15.81 8.11 3.23
CA GLU A 373 16.86 8.88 3.90
C GLU A 373 18.29 8.45 3.55
N THR A 374 18.49 7.27 2.93
CA THR A 374 19.83 6.76 2.63
C THR A 374 20.05 6.57 1.14
N GLU A 375 21.33 6.45 0.75
CA GLU A 375 21.75 6.01 -0.59
C GLU A 375 22.20 4.54 -0.56
N ASP A 376 21.69 3.74 0.40
CA ASP A 376 22.01 2.33 0.50
C ASP A 376 21.61 1.58 -0.77
N GLU A 377 22.40 0.57 -1.11
CA GLU A 377 22.22 -0.20 -2.33
C GLU A 377 21.76 -1.63 -2.04
N TYR A 378 20.91 -2.15 -2.92
CA TYR A 378 20.58 -3.56 -3.04
C TYR A 378 20.05 -4.19 -1.74
N PHE A 379 18.94 -3.68 -1.20
CA PHE A 379 18.31 -4.20 0.02
C PHE A 379 16.84 -4.60 -0.21
N ASP A 380 16.31 -5.39 0.73
CA ASP A 380 14.94 -5.87 0.67
C ASP A 380 13.94 -4.75 0.96
N TYR A 381 12.86 -4.70 0.17
CA TYR A 381 11.82 -3.67 0.28
C TYR A 381 10.65 -4.06 1.20
N ALA A 382 10.65 -5.26 1.73
CA ALA A 382 9.60 -5.75 2.62
C ALA A 382 10.18 -6.67 3.69
N PRO A 383 9.56 -6.75 4.90
CA PRO A 383 9.96 -7.61 5.98
C PRO A 383 9.50 -9.07 5.74
N ALA A 384 9.93 -9.67 4.63
CA ALA A 384 9.52 -11.00 4.21
C ALA A 384 10.69 -11.76 3.58
N ALA A 385 10.84 -13.04 3.92
CA ALA A 385 11.90 -13.90 3.38
C ALA A 385 11.79 -14.09 1.86
N VAL A 386 10.56 -14.09 1.34
CA VAL A 386 10.25 -14.01 -0.09
C VAL A 386 9.55 -12.69 -0.32
N PRO A 387 10.15 -11.77 -1.09
CA PRO A 387 9.55 -10.47 -1.34
C PRO A 387 8.14 -10.60 -1.95
N PRO A 388 7.12 -9.86 -1.44
CA PRO A 388 5.72 -10.13 -1.76
C PRO A 388 5.36 -9.82 -3.22
N GLN A 389 5.97 -8.81 -3.81
CA GLN A 389 5.62 -8.31 -5.15
C GLN A 389 6.50 -8.92 -6.25
N GLY A 390 7.77 -9.19 -5.95
CA GLY A 390 8.72 -9.81 -6.89
C GLY A 390 10.11 -9.93 -6.30
N ARG A 391 10.93 -10.79 -6.86
CA ARG A 391 12.25 -11.17 -6.36
C ARG A 391 13.33 -10.18 -6.78
N TRP A 392 13.21 -8.93 -6.36
CA TRP A 392 14.21 -7.89 -6.60
C TRP A 392 14.55 -7.17 -5.30
N SER A 393 15.69 -6.50 -5.30
CA SER A 393 16.12 -5.60 -4.25
C SER A 393 16.03 -4.16 -4.74
N ILE A 394 16.02 -3.21 -3.81
CA ILE A 394 15.85 -1.79 -4.09
C ILE A 394 17.08 -0.99 -3.66
N TYR A 395 17.09 0.28 -4.03
CA TYR A 395 18.13 1.26 -3.71
C TYR A 395 17.49 2.47 -3.06
N GLY A 396 18.15 3.03 -2.05
CA GLY A 396 17.72 4.25 -1.40
C GLY A 396 17.83 5.47 -2.34
N VAL A 397 16.99 6.46 -2.09
CA VAL A 397 16.96 7.70 -2.90
C VAL A 397 17.70 8.86 -2.24
N GLY A 398 18.01 8.80 -0.94
CA GLY A 398 18.80 9.77 -0.20
C GLY A 398 18.27 11.20 -0.34
N LEU A 399 17.01 11.44 0.02
CA LEU A 399 16.37 12.73 -0.16
C LEU A 399 16.97 13.81 0.77
N PRO A 400 17.12 15.06 0.31
CA PRO A 400 17.47 16.19 1.14
C PRO A 400 16.48 16.43 2.29
N HIS A 401 16.95 16.95 3.42
CA HIS A 401 16.12 17.15 4.62
C HIS A 401 14.89 18.03 4.38
N GLU A 402 14.99 19.07 3.55
CA GLU A 402 13.88 19.93 3.20
C GLU A 402 12.76 19.18 2.44
N ILE A 403 13.13 18.21 1.61
CA ILE A 403 12.18 17.37 0.88
C ILE A 403 11.57 16.30 1.82
N LEU A 404 12.41 15.69 2.66
CA LEU A 404 11.93 14.73 3.68
C LEU A 404 10.87 15.36 4.60
N ARG A 405 11.09 16.59 5.08
CA ARG A 405 10.12 17.29 5.93
C ARG A 405 8.78 17.49 5.23
N LYS A 406 8.79 17.91 3.96
CA LYS A 406 7.57 18.07 3.17
C LYS A 406 6.85 16.75 2.96
N LEU A 407 7.59 15.71 2.56
CA LEU A 407 7.07 14.38 2.28
C LEU A 407 6.48 13.72 3.53
N TYR A 408 7.21 13.75 4.64
CA TYR A 408 6.78 13.12 5.88
C TYR A 408 5.65 13.84 6.58
N HIS A 409 5.61 15.18 6.48
CA HIS A 409 4.73 15.96 7.34
C HIS A 409 4.01 17.11 6.63
N ASP A 410 4.73 18.11 6.10
CA ASP A 410 4.15 19.42 5.79
C ASP A 410 3.06 19.34 4.71
N ASN A 411 3.23 18.47 3.70
CA ASN A 411 2.25 18.31 2.63
C ASN A 411 0.94 17.71 3.15
N ALA A 412 1.05 16.66 3.96
CA ALA A 412 -0.11 16.00 4.55
C ALA A 412 -0.81 16.90 5.58
N ALA A 413 -0.05 17.61 6.43
CA ALA A 413 -0.62 18.54 7.40
C ALA A 413 -1.43 19.65 6.71
N ARG A 414 -0.88 20.26 5.67
CA ARG A 414 -1.56 21.27 4.84
C ARG A 414 -2.83 20.71 4.19
N LEU A 415 -2.75 19.52 3.59
CA LEU A 415 -3.86 18.87 2.89
C LEU A 415 -5.02 18.53 3.83
N LEU A 416 -4.71 18.06 5.04
CA LEU A 416 -5.69 17.60 6.03
C LEU A 416 -6.12 18.72 7.02
N GLY A 417 -5.66 19.94 6.81
CA GLY A 417 -5.98 21.07 7.70
C GLY A 417 -5.49 20.87 9.14
N MET A 418 -4.34 20.22 9.29
CA MET A 418 -3.70 19.98 10.60
C MET A 418 -2.72 21.11 10.92
N ASP A 419 -2.53 21.37 12.20
CA ASP A 419 -1.49 22.30 12.64
C ASP A 419 -0.09 21.78 12.23
N PRO A 420 0.79 22.68 11.76
CA PRO A 420 2.14 22.32 11.29
C PRO A 420 3.06 21.77 12.39
#